data_cba602e09b00f11849d3edf1f6a0ca93
#
_entry.id   cba602e09b00f11849d3edf1f6a0ca93
#
_cell.length_a   1.000
_cell.length_b   1.000
_cell.length_c   1.000
_cell.angle_alpha   90.00
_cell.angle_beta   90.00
_cell.angle_gamma   90.00
#
_symmetry.space_group_name_H-M   'P 1'
#
loop_
_entity.id
_entity.type
_entity.pdbx_description
1 polymer ?
#
loop_
_entity_poly.entity_id
_entity_poly.type
_entity_poly.pdbx_seq_one_letter_code
_entity_poly.pdbx_strand_id
1 'polypeptide(L)'
;PDFWVGDMMTLAAQIRTVRRGQVMRIATTPGGRSLYCVAYGEREAFDRRANFNSAVGGREPAAYADRTIRERPALLFVGPVHGHEVEGLTGLANLIQVMETGDDLRGHPQSELREMGDACRLLIIPSGNPDGTARFEPRSLQGMTRDDIRFWGQGTWADDTLCGWPGCKRRHPMRGPDVGFLGCYFNDKGINPMHDERFAPMS
;
A
#
# COMPACT_ATOMS: atom_id res chain seq x y z
N PRO A 1 -15.48 -7.32 12.39
CA PRO A 1 -16.49 -6.25 12.36
C PRO A 1 -16.91 -5.96 10.92
N ASP A 2 -18.17 -5.60 10.70
CA ASP A 2 -18.74 -5.38 9.34
C ASP A 2 -18.08 -4.24 8.57
N PHE A 3 -17.45 -3.30 9.28
CA PHE A 3 -16.70 -2.19 8.67
C PHE A 3 -15.27 -2.56 8.23
N TRP A 4 -14.79 -3.77 8.56
CA TRP A 4 -13.40 -4.13 8.38
C TRP A 4 -13.06 -4.49 6.93
N VAL A 5 -12.04 -3.86 6.36
CA VAL A 5 -11.53 -4.13 5.01
C VAL A 5 -10.18 -4.86 5.15
N GLY A 6 -10.24 -6.17 5.34
CA GLY A 6 -9.06 -7.00 5.61
C GLY A 6 -8.65 -7.92 4.46
N ASP A 7 -9.20 -7.74 3.25
CA ASP A 7 -8.89 -8.56 2.09
C ASP A 7 -9.08 -7.80 0.76
N MET A 8 -8.53 -8.38 -0.31
CA MET A 8 -8.56 -7.77 -1.64
C MET A 8 -9.95 -7.73 -2.29
N MET A 9 -10.85 -8.65 -1.93
CA MET A 9 -12.21 -8.66 -2.49
C MET A 9 -13.04 -7.51 -1.92
N THR A 10 -13.00 -7.34 -0.60
CA THR A 10 -13.68 -6.25 0.10
C THR A 10 -13.13 -4.89 -0.36
N LEU A 11 -11.79 -4.75 -0.48
CA LEU A 11 -11.18 -3.56 -1.03
C LEU A 11 -11.66 -3.27 -2.46
N ALA A 12 -11.65 -4.27 -3.35
CA ALA A 12 -12.10 -4.10 -4.73
C ALA A 12 -13.58 -3.73 -4.82
N ALA A 13 -14.41 -4.23 -3.91
CA ALA A 13 -15.82 -3.83 -3.82
C ALA A 13 -15.94 -2.34 -3.46
N GLN A 14 -15.20 -1.87 -2.46
CA GLN A 14 -15.20 -0.47 -2.07
C GLN A 14 -14.66 0.44 -3.19
N ILE A 15 -13.57 0.07 -3.86
CA ILE A 15 -13.01 0.86 -4.97
C ILE A 15 -14.03 1.07 -6.08
N ARG A 16 -14.90 0.10 -6.35
CA ARG A 16 -15.99 0.24 -7.33
C ARG A 16 -17.06 1.27 -6.92
N THR A 17 -17.15 1.60 -5.64
CA THR A 17 -18.10 2.63 -5.16
C THR A 17 -17.56 4.06 -5.21
N VAL A 18 -16.30 4.25 -5.48
CA VAL A 18 -15.65 5.58 -5.60
C VAL A 18 -16.33 6.39 -6.72
N ARG A 19 -16.71 7.63 -6.42
CA ARG A 19 -17.38 8.57 -7.34
C ARG A 19 -16.70 9.94 -7.38
N ARG A 20 -16.21 10.43 -6.25
CA ARG A 20 -15.51 11.73 -6.17
C ARG A 20 -14.04 11.59 -6.54
N GLY A 21 -13.40 10.48 -6.14
CA GLY A 21 -12.03 10.18 -6.46
C GLY A 21 -11.86 9.65 -7.88
N GLN A 22 -10.67 9.86 -8.44
CA GLN A 22 -10.25 9.20 -9.68
C GLN A 22 -9.59 7.87 -9.35
N VAL A 23 -10.19 6.77 -9.78
CA VAL A 23 -9.59 5.43 -9.66
C VAL A 23 -8.68 5.16 -10.85
N MET A 24 -7.44 4.78 -10.54
CA MET A 24 -6.43 4.41 -11.55
C MET A 24 -5.89 3.02 -11.21
N ARG A 25 -5.85 2.12 -12.21
CA ARG A 25 -5.01 0.94 -12.13
C ARG A 25 -3.60 1.34 -12.57
N ILE A 26 -2.68 1.43 -11.63
CA ILE A 26 -1.31 1.92 -11.89
C ILE A 26 -0.35 0.79 -12.28
N ALA A 27 -0.66 -0.45 -11.91
CA ALA A 27 0.11 -1.62 -12.29
C ALA A 27 -0.74 -2.90 -12.19
N THR A 28 -0.17 -4.00 -12.69
CA THR A 28 -0.62 -5.37 -12.43
C THR A 28 0.51 -6.11 -11.74
N THR A 29 0.21 -6.77 -10.62
CA THR A 29 1.20 -7.54 -9.87
C THR A 29 1.61 -8.81 -10.61
N PRO A 30 2.72 -9.46 -10.21
CA PRO A 30 3.09 -10.77 -10.75
C PRO A 30 2.02 -11.85 -10.62
N GLY A 31 1.17 -11.77 -9.60
CA GLY A 31 0.01 -12.65 -9.41
C GLY A 31 -1.23 -12.25 -10.21
N GLY A 32 -1.11 -11.27 -11.12
CA GLY A 32 -2.20 -10.83 -11.99
C GLY A 32 -3.22 -9.91 -11.31
N ARG A 33 -2.95 -9.42 -10.09
CA ARG A 33 -3.85 -8.55 -9.33
C ARG A 33 -3.62 -7.09 -9.67
N SER A 34 -4.70 -6.30 -9.70
CA SER A 34 -4.59 -4.86 -9.95
C SER A 34 -4.02 -4.13 -8.74
N LEU A 35 -3.05 -3.25 -9.00
CA LEU A 35 -2.59 -2.24 -8.06
C LEU A 35 -3.33 -0.94 -8.36
N TYR A 36 -4.13 -0.49 -7.40
CA TYR A 36 -4.96 0.70 -7.55
C TYR A 36 -4.36 1.91 -6.84
N CYS A 37 -4.55 3.08 -7.45
CA CYS A 37 -4.40 4.37 -6.82
C CYS A 37 -5.75 5.11 -6.91
N VAL A 38 -6.23 5.65 -5.78
CA VAL A 38 -7.38 6.55 -5.74
C VAL A 38 -6.86 7.95 -5.49
N ALA A 39 -7.20 8.89 -6.36
CA ALA A 39 -6.69 10.25 -6.31
C ALA A 39 -7.83 11.25 -6.07
N TYR A 40 -7.63 12.18 -5.13
CA TYR A 40 -8.53 13.30 -4.83
C TYR A 40 -7.80 14.62 -5.06
N GLY A 41 -8.58 15.65 -5.35
CA GLY A 41 -8.07 16.96 -5.73
C GLY A 41 -7.57 17.01 -7.18
N GLU A 42 -7.52 18.17 -7.78
CA GLU A 42 -7.07 18.32 -9.15
C GLU A 42 -5.55 18.17 -9.27
N ARG A 43 -5.14 17.63 -10.41
CA ARG A 43 -3.75 17.64 -10.81
C ARG A 43 -3.43 19.05 -11.33
N GLU A 44 -2.53 19.72 -10.64
CA GLU A 44 -2.05 21.00 -11.11
C GLU A 44 -1.23 20.85 -12.40
N ALA A 45 -1.30 21.82 -13.32
CA ALA A 45 -0.45 21.86 -14.51
C ALA A 45 0.99 22.21 -14.12
N PHE A 46 1.94 21.34 -14.47
CA PHE A 46 3.29 21.38 -13.92
C PHE A 46 4.35 21.57 -15.02
N ASP A 47 4.66 22.75 -15.38
CA ASP A 47 5.73 23.01 -16.33
C ASP A 47 7.12 23.06 -15.68
N ARG A 48 7.21 23.23 -14.36
CA ARG A 48 8.48 23.47 -13.64
C ARG A 48 8.53 22.78 -12.29
N ARG A 49 8.27 21.47 -12.23
CA ARG A 49 8.20 20.81 -10.93
C ARG A 49 9.27 19.79 -10.71
N ALA A 50 9.87 19.97 -9.54
CA ALA A 50 10.81 19.05 -8.99
C ALA A 50 10.19 18.33 -7.79
N ASN A 51 10.42 17.02 -7.64
CA ASN A 51 10.38 16.40 -6.33
C ASN A 51 11.65 16.77 -5.56
N PHE A 52 11.70 16.45 -4.27
CA PHE A 52 12.85 16.78 -3.44
C PHE A 52 14.18 16.29 -4.05
N ASN A 53 14.21 15.03 -4.50
CA ASN A 53 15.45 14.44 -5.03
C ASN A 53 15.91 15.10 -6.32
N SER A 54 14.98 15.43 -7.23
CA SER A 54 15.35 16.11 -8.49
C SER A 54 15.78 17.57 -8.26
N ALA A 55 15.16 18.27 -7.30
CA ALA A 55 15.55 19.63 -6.92
C ALA A 55 16.96 19.65 -6.32
N VAL A 56 17.27 18.73 -5.42
CA VAL A 56 18.60 18.59 -4.83
C VAL A 56 19.64 18.17 -5.88
N GLY A 57 19.32 17.20 -6.73
CA GLY A 57 20.18 16.76 -7.83
C GLY A 57 20.48 17.86 -8.85
N GLY A 58 19.50 18.73 -9.10
CA GLY A 58 19.64 19.93 -9.95
C GLY A 58 20.32 21.10 -9.24
N ARG A 59 20.72 20.97 -7.97
CA ARG A 59 21.28 22.02 -7.13
C ARG A 59 20.37 23.25 -6.93
N GLU A 60 19.06 23.02 -7.04
CA GLU A 60 18.02 24.05 -6.86
C GLU A 60 16.99 23.60 -5.80
N PRO A 61 17.41 23.39 -4.53
CA PRO A 61 16.49 22.93 -3.50
C PRO A 61 15.32 23.90 -3.25
N ALA A 62 15.49 25.18 -3.56
CA ALA A 62 14.43 26.18 -3.48
C ALA A 62 13.26 25.87 -4.41
N ALA A 63 13.49 25.22 -5.55
CA ALA A 63 12.43 24.83 -6.49
C ALA A 63 11.43 23.85 -5.88
N TYR A 64 11.85 23.04 -4.92
CA TYR A 64 10.93 22.18 -4.16
C TYR A 64 10.14 22.93 -3.09
N ALA A 65 10.78 23.89 -2.43
CA ALA A 65 10.22 24.67 -1.33
C ALA A 65 9.38 25.87 -1.79
N ASP A 66 9.45 26.24 -3.07
CA ASP A 66 8.72 27.39 -3.61
C ASP A 66 7.22 27.15 -3.64
N ARG A 67 6.51 27.77 -2.70
CA ARG A 67 5.05 27.69 -2.57
C ARG A 67 4.30 28.53 -3.60
N THR A 68 4.98 29.44 -4.29
CA THR A 68 4.35 30.24 -5.34
C THR A 68 4.01 29.40 -6.58
N ILE A 69 4.65 28.24 -6.71
CA ILE A 69 4.45 27.28 -7.81
C ILE A 69 3.40 26.23 -7.47
N ARG A 70 3.04 26.07 -6.18
CA ARG A 70 2.12 25.03 -5.69
C ARG A 70 0.97 25.65 -4.90
N GLU A 71 -0.21 25.46 -5.37
CA GLU A 71 -1.41 25.86 -4.64
C GLU A 71 -1.79 24.87 -3.54
N ARG A 72 -1.50 23.58 -3.74
CA ARG A 72 -1.89 22.51 -2.83
C ARG A 72 -0.75 21.55 -2.49
N PRO A 73 -0.63 21.09 -1.24
CA PRO A 73 0.29 20.03 -0.91
C PRO A 73 -0.14 18.70 -1.57
N ALA A 74 0.82 17.93 -2.06
CA ALA A 74 0.58 16.58 -2.57
C ALA A 74 0.99 15.56 -1.51
N LEU A 75 0.07 14.67 -1.13
CA LEU A 75 0.28 13.61 -0.16
C LEU A 75 0.10 12.26 -0.85
N LEU A 76 1.08 11.38 -0.71
CA LEU A 76 1.02 10.00 -1.16
C LEU A 76 0.95 9.07 0.05
N PHE A 77 -0.12 8.30 0.14
CA PHE A 77 -0.27 7.21 1.11
C PHE A 77 -0.13 5.88 0.39
N VAL A 78 0.77 5.05 0.88
CA VAL A 78 0.94 3.68 0.38
C VAL A 78 0.59 2.72 1.52
N GLY A 79 -0.38 1.87 1.28
CA GLY A 79 -0.81 0.83 2.20
C GLY A 79 0.23 -0.28 2.36
N PRO A 80 -0.12 -1.34 3.08
CA PRO A 80 0.86 -2.33 3.48
C PRO A 80 1.57 -2.93 2.27
N VAL A 81 2.90 -2.88 2.31
CA VAL A 81 3.80 -3.60 1.41
C VAL A 81 4.07 -5.02 1.91
N HIS A 82 3.85 -5.26 3.20
CA HIS A 82 3.76 -6.58 3.79
C HIS A 82 2.27 -6.96 3.87
N GLY A 83 1.84 -7.88 3.04
CA GLY A 83 0.42 -8.12 2.77
C GLY A 83 -0.45 -8.57 3.95
N HIS A 84 0.13 -9.04 5.05
CA HIS A 84 -0.59 -9.42 6.28
C HIS A 84 -0.86 -8.25 7.23
N GLU A 85 -0.30 -7.06 6.98
CA GLU A 85 -0.51 -5.86 7.82
C GLU A 85 -1.81 -5.15 7.41
N VAL A 86 -2.91 -5.89 7.40
CA VAL A 86 -4.21 -5.44 6.85
C VAL A 86 -4.89 -4.34 7.65
N GLU A 87 -4.40 -4.01 8.84
CA GLU A 87 -4.81 -2.84 9.61
C GLU A 87 -4.52 -1.55 8.82
N GLY A 88 -3.36 -1.50 8.15
CA GLY A 88 -3.02 -0.40 7.25
C GLY A 88 -3.92 -0.33 6.01
N LEU A 89 -4.30 -1.49 5.47
CA LEU A 89 -5.28 -1.59 4.38
C LEU A 89 -6.63 -0.98 4.80
N THR A 90 -7.16 -1.42 5.96
CA THR A 90 -8.40 -0.90 6.53
C THR A 90 -8.31 0.60 6.78
N GLY A 91 -7.19 1.10 7.32
CA GLY A 91 -6.97 2.53 7.56
C GLY A 91 -7.07 3.37 6.29
N LEU A 92 -6.46 2.92 5.19
CA LEU A 92 -6.54 3.64 3.91
C LEU A 92 -7.88 3.46 3.20
N ALA A 93 -8.52 2.30 3.34
CA ALA A 93 -9.90 2.10 2.92
C ALA A 93 -10.85 3.06 3.66
N ASN A 94 -10.62 3.25 4.98
CA ASN A 94 -11.37 4.22 5.77
C ASN A 94 -11.14 5.66 5.31
N LEU A 95 -9.91 6.04 4.98
CA LEU A 95 -9.62 7.37 4.42
C LEU A 95 -10.36 7.58 3.08
N ILE A 96 -10.37 6.58 2.19
CA ILE A 96 -11.16 6.63 0.94
C ILE A 96 -12.65 6.84 1.26
N GLN A 97 -13.20 6.12 2.25
CA GLN A 97 -14.59 6.27 2.67
C GLN A 97 -14.88 7.70 3.15
N VAL A 98 -14.02 8.25 3.99
CA VAL A 98 -14.17 9.64 4.48
C VAL A 98 -14.14 10.63 3.30
N MET A 99 -13.22 10.46 2.35
CA MET A 99 -13.14 11.34 1.19
C MET A 99 -14.36 11.23 0.26
N GLU A 100 -15.01 10.08 0.19
CA GLU A 100 -16.23 9.88 -0.61
C GLU A 100 -17.48 10.45 0.05
N THR A 101 -17.68 10.16 1.35
CA THR A 101 -18.97 10.39 2.03
C THR A 101 -18.91 11.46 3.12
N GLY A 102 -17.76 11.71 3.71
CA GLY A 102 -17.58 12.52 4.92
C GLY A 102 -17.64 11.71 6.21
N ASP A 103 -18.04 10.44 6.13
CA ASP A 103 -18.15 9.54 7.26
C ASP A 103 -17.08 8.44 7.20
N ASP A 104 -16.65 7.95 8.36
CA ASP A 104 -15.78 6.78 8.43
C ASP A 104 -16.53 5.47 8.10
N LEU A 105 -15.81 4.34 8.05
CA LEU A 105 -16.41 3.02 7.79
C LEU A 105 -17.42 2.56 8.86
N ARG A 106 -17.50 3.24 10.01
CA ARG A 106 -18.47 2.98 11.08
C ARG A 106 -19.69 3.91 11.01
N GLY A 107 -19.69 4.86 10.05
CA GLY A 107 -20.72 5.86 9.89
C GLY A 107 -20.58 7.08 10.84
N HIS A 108 -19.40 7.31 11.40
CA HIS A 108 -19.16 8.50 12.23
C HIS A 108 -18.63 9.65 11.34
N PRO A 109 -19.21 10.87 11.46
CA PRO A 109 -18.76 12.02 10.71
C PRO A 109 -17.28 12.36 10.96
N GLN A 110 -16.56 12.66 9.88
CA GLN A 110 -15.13 13.01 9.87
C GLN A 110 -14.90 14.29 9.05
N SER A 111 -15.70 15.34 9.32
CA SER A 111 -15.72 16.59 8.54
C SER A 111 -14.34 17.27 8.50
N GLU A 112 -13.66 17.36 9.66
CA GLU A 112 -12.33 17.98 9.74
C GLU A 112 -11.29 17.22 8.89
N LEU A 113 -11.25 15.89 8.99
CA LEU A 113 -10.35 15.07 8.17
C LEU A 113 -10.64 15.22 6.69
N ARG A 114 -11.93 15.29 6.33
CA ARG A 114 -12.34 15.50 4.94
C ARG A 114 -11.92 16.87 4.42
N GLU A 115 -12.12 17.94 5.19
CA GLU A 115 -11.69 19.29 4.84
C GLU A 115 -10.17 19.37 4.63
N MET A 116 -9.39 18.74 5.53
CA MET A 116 -7.94 18.64 5.38
C MET A 116 -7.54 17.89 4.09
N GLY A 117 -8.26 16.82 3.77
CA GLY A 117 -8.03 16.07 2.54
C GLY A 117 -8.39 16.85 1.28
N ASP A 118 -9.50 17.60 1.31
CA ASP A 118 -9.95 18.45 0.18
C ASP A 118 -8.99 19.63 -0.07
N ALA A 119 -8.23 20.05 0.93
CA ALA A 119 -7.16 21.06 0.79
C ALA A 119 -5.88 20.53 0.12
N CYS A 120 -5.79 19.22 -0.11
CA CYS A 120 -4.60 18.56 -0.62
C CYS A 120 -4.86 17.88 -1.99
N ARG A 121 -3.79 17.56 -2.70
CA ARG A 121 -3.79 16.52 -3.72
C ARG A 121 -3.47 15.20 -3.00
N LEU A 122 -4.46 14.32 -2.83
CA LEU A 122 -4.26 13.01 -2.22
C LEU A 122 -4.08 11.93 -3.28
N LEU A 123 -3.11 11.08 -3.06
CA LEU A 123 -2.87 9.86 -3.82
C LEU A 123 -2.85 8.70 -2.82
N ILE A 124 -3.80 7.78 -2.91
CA ILE A 124 -3.97 6.68 -1.97
C ILE A 124 -3.80 5.36 -2.71
N ILE A 125 -2.75 4.61 -2.39
CA ILE A 125 -2.52 3.24 -2.85
C ILE A 125 -2.86 2.33 -1.66
N PRO A 126 -4.08 1.78 -1.57
CA PRO A 126 -4.56 1.13 -0.35
C PRO A 126 -3.86 -0.20 -0.03
N SER A 127 -3.26 -0.86 -1.03
CA SER A 127 -2.41 -2.03 -0.85
C SER A 127 -1.16 -1.91 -1.71
N GLY A 128 0.01 -1.92 -1.09
CA GLY A 128 1.31 -1.92 -1.78
C GLY A 128 1.75 -3.30 -2.26
N ASN A 129 1.13 -4.38 -1.74
CA ASN A 129 1.40 -5.76 -2.13
C ASN A 129 0.10 -6.58 -2.20
N PRO A 130 -0.71 -6.41 -3.26
CA PRO A 130 -1.95 -7.15 -3.44
C PRO A 130 -1.78 -8.68 -3.43
N ASP A 131 -0.64 -9.20 -3.89
CA ASP A 131 -0.36 -10.64 -3.88
C ASP A 131 -0.22 -11.17 -2.46
N GLY A 132 0.58 -10.49 -1.64
CA GLY A 132 0.74 -10.83 -0.23
C GLY A 132 -0.57 -10.68 0.54
N THR A 133 -1.32 -9.61 0.30
CA THR A 133 -2.62 -9.39 0.95
C THR A 133 -3.63 -10.49 0.59
N ALA A 134 -3.68 -10.91 -0.67
CA ALA A 134 -4.58 -11.98 -1.11
C ALA A 134 -4.24 -13.35 -0.50
N ARG A 135 -3.02 -13.55 -0.04
CA ARG A 135 -2.54 -14.79 0.60
C ARG A 135 -2.84 -14.83 2.10
N PHE A 136 -3.15 -13.68 2.71
CA PHE A 136 -3.42 -13.57 4.14
C PHE A 136 -4.86 -13.95 4.48
N GLU A 137 -5.08 -15.19 4.88
CA GLU A 137 -6.42 -15.74 5.17
C GLU A 137 -7.06 -15.17 6.46
N PRO A 138 -6.32 -14.91 7.57
CA PRO A 138 -6.93 -14.49 8.83
C PRO A 138 -7.59 -13.11 8.80
N ARG A 139 -7.21 -12.24 7.87
CA ARG A 139 -7.81 -10.90 7.67
C ARG A 139 -7.62 -9.89 8.81
N SER A 140 -6.86 -10.22 9.85
CA SER A 140 -6.47 -9.36 10.97
C SER A 140 -5.32 -9.98 11.74
N LEU A 141 -4.45 -9.16 12.31
CA LEU A 141 -3.38 -9.60 13.21
C LEU A 141 -3.86 -9.76 14.66
N GLN A 142 -5.10 -9.39 14.96
CA GLN A 142 -5.64 -9.42 16.30
C GLN A 142 -5.64 -10.85 16.87
N GLY A 143 -5.02 -11.02 18.04
CA GLY A 143 -4.95 -12.30 18.75
C GLY A 143 -3.87 -13.26 18.26
N MET A 144 -3.06 -12.86 17.27
CA MET A 144 -1.95 -13.66 16.79
C MET A 144 -0.77 -13.67 17.76
N THR A 145 -0.13 -14.83 17.87
CA THR A 145 1.17 -14.96 18.51
C THR A 145 2.28 -14.43 17.61
N ARG A 146 3.48 -14.26 18.18
CA ARG A 146 4.66 -13.87 17.40
C ARG A 146 4.99 -14.87 16.29
N ASP A 147 4.78 -16.16 16.55
CA ASP A 147 5.06 -17.20 15.54
C ASP A 147 4.00 -17.24 14.45
N ASP A 148 2.72 -16.97 14.77
CA ASP A 148 1.67 -16.78 13.76
C ASP A 148 1.98 -15.61 12.83
N ILE A 149 2.37 -14.45 13.40
CA ILE A 149 2.75 -13.27 12.62
C ILE A 149 3.96 -13.59 11.73
N ARG A 150 4.92 -14.35 12.25
CA ARG A 150 6.09 -14.78 11.50
C ARG A 150 5.76 -15.77 10.39
N PHE A 151 4.87 -16.73 10.66
CA PHE A 151 4.36 -17.66 9.66
C PHE A 151 3.69 -16.91 8.51
N TRP A 152 2.70 -16.08 8.81
CA TRP A 152 2.00 -15.33 7.79
C TRP A 152 2.89 -14.30 7.08
N GLY A 153 3.78 -13.64 7.82
CA GLY A 153 4.67 -12.61 7.25
C GLY A 153 5.75 -13.19 6.36
N GLN A 154 6.58 -14.06 6.93
CA GLN A 154 7.81 -14.54 6.30
C GLN A 154 7.68 -15.92 5.65
N GLY A 155 6.70 -16.73 6.07
CA GLY A 155 6.47 -18.07 5.54
C GLY A 155 7.34 -19.15 6.20
N THR A 156 7.45 -20.28 5.52
CA THR A 156 8.22 -21.44 5.98
C THR A 156 9.22 -21.90 4.92
N TRP A 157 10.21 -22.65 5.38
CA TRP A 157 11.02 -23.51 4.53
C TRP A 157 10.25 -24.80 4.19
N ALA A 158 10.77 -25.59 3.26
CA ALA A 158 10.15 -26.84 2.82
C ALA A 158 10.07 -27.93 3.91
N ASP A 159 10.82 -27.78 4.99
CA ASP A 159 10.79 -28.63 6.18
C ASP A 159 9.83 -28.10 7.28
N ASP A 160 8.93 -27.18 6.90
CA ASP A 160 7.95 -26.50 7.77
C ASP A 160 8.56 -25.62 8.87
N THR A 161 9.87 -25.43 8.91
CA THR A 161 10.47 -24.48 9.83
C THR A 161 10.17 -23.03 9.42
N LEU A 162 9.92 -22.17 10.43
CA LEU A 162 9.59 -20.78 10.17
C LEU A 162 10.77 -20.02 9.54
N CYS A 163 10.52 -19.37 8.44
CA CYS A 163 11.45 -18.39 7.89
C CYS A 163 11.68 -17.25 8.90
N GLY A 164 12.89 -16.71 8.93
CA GLY A 164 13.26 -15.63 9.82
C GLY A 164 14.04 -14.54 9.10
N TRP A 165 13.74 -13.29 9.42
CA TRP A 165 14.54 -12.16 8.99
C TRP A 165 15.80 -12.07 9.88
N PRO A 166 17.03 -11.93 9.32
CA PRO A 166 17.37 -11.75 7.90
C PRO A 166 17.65 -13.05 7.12
N GLY A 167 17.32 -14.21 7.65
CA GLY A 167 17.63 -15.50 7.02
C GLY A 167 17.02 -15.65 5.62
N CYS A 168 15.75 -15.27 5.46
CA CYS A 168 15.07 -15.30 4.16
C CYS A 168 15.66 -14.29 3.15
N LYS A 169 16.39 -13.27 3.61
CA LYS A 169 17.11 -12.34 2.75
C LYS A 169 18.22 -13.00 1.91
N ARG A 170 18.79 -14.09 2.40
CA ARG A 170 19.80 -14.86 1.68
C ARG A 170 19.21 -15.62 0.50
N ARG A 171 17.91 -15.89 0.56
CA ARG A 171 17.14 -16.53 -0.50
C ARG A 171 16.22 -15.48 -1.14
N HIS A 172 16.76 -14.74 -2.08
CA HIS A 172 15.98 -13.73 -2.82
C HIS A 172 16.13 -13.92 -4.34
N PRO A 173 15.05 -14.13 -5.08
CA PRO A 173 13.65 -14.20 -4.64
C PRO A 173 13.35 -15.46 -3.81
N MET A 174 12.35 -15.39 -2.91
CA MET A 174 11.86 -16.52 -2.12
C MET A 174 11.10 -17.50 -3.01
N ARG A 175 11.86 -18.34 -3.72
CA ARG A 175 11.37 -19.31 -4.69
C ARG A 175 12.30 -20.51 -4.74
N GLY A 176 11.76 -21.66 -5.06
CA GLY A 176 12.52 -22.88 -5.27
C GLY A 176 12.05 -24.00 -4.34
N PRO A 177 12.65 -25.19 -4.46
CA PRO A 177 12.19 -26.39 -3.76
C PRO A 177 12.41 -26.35 -2.25
N ASP A 178 13.23 -25.44 -1.77
CA ASP A 178 13.52 -25.20 -0.36
C ASP A 178 12.55 -24.22 0.32
N VAL A 179 11.61 -23.62 -0.43
CA VAL A 179 10.56 -22.73 0.08
C VAL A 179 9.28 -23.54 0.26
N GLY A 180 8.71 -23.50 1.46
CA GLY A 180 7.40 -24.08 1.78
C GLY A 180 6.28 -23.05 1.54
N PHE A 181 5.65 -22.56 2.60
CA PHE A 181 4.66 -21.49 2.48
C PHE A 181 5.34 -20.16 2.17
N LEU A 182 4.96 -19.54 1.08
CA LEU A 182 5.44 -18.20 0.73
C LEU A 182 4.71 -17.15 1.59
N GLY A 183 5.40 -16.52 2.52
CA GLY A 183 4.82 -15.52 3.41
C GLY A 183 4.31 -14.26 2.68
N CYS A 184 3.44 -13.52 3.34
CA CYS A 184 2.77 -12.33 2.80
C CYS A 184 3.70 -11.10 2.64
N TYR A 185 4.95 -11.17 3.08
CA TYR A 185 5.97 -10.17 2.77
C TYR A 185 6.28 -10.13 1.28
N PHE A 186 6.06 -11.23 0.59
CA PHE A 186 6.50 -11.41 -0.79
C PHE A 186 5.32 -11.30 -1.76
N ASN A 187 5.61 -10.77 -2.97
CA ASN A 187 4.69 -10.92 -4.09
C ASN A 187 4.77 -12.36 -4.65
N ASP A 188 3.95 -12.70 -5.65
CA ASP A 188 3.89 -14.06 -6.20
C ASP A 188 5.17 -14.48 -6.98
N LYS A 189 6.12 -13.55 -7.19
CA LYS A 189 7.49 -13.88 -7.64
C LYS A 189 8.49 -14.13 -6.51
N GLY A 190 8.06 -14.03 -5.25
CA GLY A 190 8.95 -14.18 -4.09
C GLY A 190 9.83 -12.96 -3.80
N ILE A 191 9.44 -11.79 -4.30
CA ILE A 191 10.13 -10.51 -4.07
C ILE A 191 9.44 -9.78 -2.93
N ASN A 192 10.24 -9.30 -1.96
CA ASN A 192 9.75 -8.42 -0.90
C ASN A 192 9.81 -6.97 -1.37
N PRO A 193 8.67 -6.29 -1.61
CA PRO A 193 8.64 -4.93 -2.13
C PRO A 193 9.33 -3.89 -1.25
N MET A 194 9.42 -4.15 0.05
CA MET A 194 10.07 -3.24 1.01
C MET A 194 11.60 -3.39 1.01
N HIS A 195 12.09 -4.59 0.72
CA HIS A 195 13.47 -4.96 0.94
C HIS A 195 14.16 -5.55 -0.31
N ASP A 196 13.68 -5.17 -1.48
CA ASP A 196 14.34 -5.55 -2.74
C ASP A 196 15.64 -4.78 -2.92
N GLU A 197 16.75 -5.44 -2.63
CA GLU A 197 18.09 -4.85 -2.70
C GLU A 197 18.70 -4.88 -4.10
N ARG A 198 18.03 -5.47 -5.08
CA ARG A 198 18.62 -5.69 -6.40
C ARG A 198 18.22 -4.67 -7.47
N PHE A 199 17.51 -3.64 -7.11
CA PHE A 199 16.99 -2.67 -8.09
C PHE A 199 16.22 -3.32 -9.25
N ALA A 200 15.66 -4.49 -9.03
CA ALA A 200 14.75 -5.16 -9.96
C ALA A 200 13.34 -5.13 -9.37
N PRO A 201 12.76 -3.94 -9.21
CA PRO A 201 11.49 -3.82 -8.56
C PRO A 201 10.44 -4.52 -9.40
N MET A 202 9.74 -5.41 -8.82
CA MET A 202 8.40 -5.90 -9.14
C MET A 202 7.89 -5.83 -10.58
N SER A 203 8.78 -5.71 -11.53
CA SER A 203 8.42 -5.73 -12.95
C SER A 203 7.99 -7.12 -13.41
#